data_e1bb527c52c8d74ff5b3d16680b6b964
#
_entry.id   e1bb527c52c8d74ff5b3d16680b6b964
#
_cell.length_a   1.000
_cell.length_b   1.000
_cell.length_c   1.000
_cell.angle_alpha   90.00
_cell.angle_beta   90.00
_cell.angle_gamma   90.00
#
_symmetry.space_group_name_H-M   'P 1'
#
loop_
_entity.id
_entity.type
_entity.pdbx_description
1 polymer ?
#
loop_
_entity_poly.entity_id
_entity_poly.type
_entity_poly.pdbx_seq_one_letter_code
_entity_poly.pdbx_strand_id
1 'polypeptide(L)'
;MSNKKILSKIELAKKDYLSNYGQSPTKIFLTRDDENNLCASNEFPDELKSSIFQNGIRKAFEKENNKMFGMKISWDANAFKVE
;
A
#
# COMPACT_ATOMS: atom_id res chain seq x y z
N MET A 1 8.82 5.29 -16.65
CA MET A 1 7.65 4.76 -15.94
C MET A 1 7.52 5.38 -14.59
N SER A 2 6.35 5.82 -14.31
CA SER A 2 6.10 6.52 -13.07
C SER A 2 5.74 5.53 -11.95
N ASN A 3 6.46 5.62 -10.83
CA ASN A 3 6.16 4.82 -9.64
C ASN A 3 4.90 5.30 -8.93
N LYS A 4 4.35 6.42 -9.38
CA LYS A 4 3.09 6.93 -8.87
C LYS A 4 1.92 6.00 -9.14
N LYS A 5 2.05 5.12 -10.12
CA LYS A 5 0.96 4.22 -10.50
C LYS A 5 0.51 3.31 -9.38
N ILE A 6 1.42 2.90 -8.50
CA ILE A 6 1.01 2.01 -7.41
C ILE A 6 0.07 2.71 -6.43
N LEU A 7 0.33 3.96 -6.09
CA LEU A 7 -0.54 4.71 -5.19
C LEU A 7 -1.88 5.01 -5.84
N SER A 8 -1.88 5.37 -7.12
CA SER A 8 -3.12 5.57 -7.87
C SER A 8 -3.94 4.29 -7.95
N LYS A 9 -3.28 3.17 -8.18
CA LYS A 9 -3.93 1.85 -8.21
C LYS A 9 -4.62 1.55 -6.88
N ILE A 10 -3.95 1.85 -5.76
CA ILE A 10 -4.51 1.63 -4.43
C ILE A 10 -5.73 2.54 -4.22
N GLU A 11 -5.62 3.81 -4.59
CA GLU A 11 -6.73 4.74 -4.43
C GLU A 11 -7.95 4.32 -5.26
N LEU A 12 -7.72 3.89 -6.50
CA LEU A 12 -8.80 3.43 -7.36
C LEU A 12 -9.47 2.19 -6.79
N ALA A 13 -8.67 1.26 -6.27
CA ALA A 13 -9.21 0.05 -5.65
C ALA A 13 -10.09 0.38 -4.46
N LYS A 14 -9.69 1.36 -3.63
CA LYS A 14 -10.49 1.81 -2.50
C LYS A 14 -11.81 2.41 -2.97
N LYS A 15 -11.76 3.28 -3.99
CA LYS A 15 -12.95 3.91 -4.53
C LYS A 15 -13.93 2.90 -5.10
N ASP A 16 -13.41 1.94 -5.86
CA ASP A 16 -14.24 0.89 -6.45
C ASP A 16 -14.90 0.05 -5.36
N TYR A 17 -14.16 -0.31 -4.34
CA TYR A 17 -14.70 -1.08 -3.23
C TYR A 17 -15.82 -0.31 -2.54
N LEU A 18 -15.57 0.95 -2.23
CA LEU A 18 -16.58 1.80 -1.59
C LEU A 18 -17.84 1.92 -2.46
N SER A 19 -17.65 2.09 -3.76
CA SER A 19 -18.75 2.21 -4.71
C SER A 19 -19.57 0.93 -4.78
N ASN A 20 -18.93 -0.23 -4.74
CA ASN A 20 -19.60 -1.52 -4.88
C ASN A 20 -20.25 -2.03 -3.60
N TYR A 21 -19.67 -1.70 -2.45
CA TYR A 21 -20.11 -2.29 -1.18
C TYR A 21 -20.61 -1.28 -0.15
N GLY A 22 -20.51 0.01 -0.46
CA GLY A 22 -21.02 1.05 0.42
C GLY A 22 -20.19 1.29 1.68
N GLN A 23 -19.00 0.70 1.77
CA GLN A 23 -18.11 0.90 2.91
C GLN A 23 -16.65 0.80 2.45
N SER A 24 -15.75 1.42 3.21
CA SER A 24 -14.34 1.41 2.88
C SER A 24 -13.72 0.04 3.15
N PRO A 25 -12.76 -0.39 2.33
CA PRO A 25 -12.07 -1.65 2.59
C PRO A 25 -11.20 -1.53 3.85
N THR A 26 -10.98 -2.66 4.51
CA THR A 26 -10.18 -2.72 5.74
C THR A 26 -8.90 -3.50 5.56
N LYS A 27 -8.73 -4.18 4.44
CA LYS A 27 -7.54 -5.00 4.15
C LYS A 27 -7.03 -4.73 2.76
N ILE A 28 -5.70 -4.78 2.61
CA ILE A 28 -5.07 -4.67 1.30
C ILE A 28 -4.06 -5.81 1.15
N PHE A 29 -4.13 -6.48 0.00
CA PHE A 29 -3.24 -7.60 -0.34
C PHE A 29 -2.28 -7.13 -1.41
N LEU A 30 -0.99 -7.18 -1.13
CA LEU A 30 0.06 -6.67 -2.01
C LEU A 30 0.94 -7.81 -2.50
N THR A 31 1.16 -7.86 -3.80
CA THR A 31 2.10 -8.81 -4.38
C THR A 31 3.52 -8.31 -4.16
N ARG A 32 4.50 -9.16 -4.49
CA ARG A 32 5.91 -8.78 -4.41
C ARG A 32 6.22 -7.61 -5.35
N ASP A 33 5.62 -7.60 -6.53
CA ASP A 33 5.79 -6.49 -7.47
C ASP A 33 5.23 -5.19 -6.91
N ASP A 34 4.08 -5.26 -6.26
CA ASP A 34 3.49 -4.08 -5.62
C ASP A 34 4.41 -3.55 -4.52
N GLU A 35 4.98 -4.44 -3.73
CA GLU A 35 5.93 -4.06 -2.68
C GLU A 35 7.13 -3.34 -3.27
N ASN A 36 7.70 -3.87 -4.34
CA ASN A 36 8.84 -3.24 -5.00
C ASN A 36 8.48 -1.86 -5.55
N ASN A 37 7.30 -1.73 -6.13
CA ASN A 37 6.84 -0.45 -6.66
C ASN A 37 6.64 0.58 -5.55
N LEU A 38 6.16 0.13 -4.39
CA LEU A 38 6.01 1.01 -3.23
C LEU A 38 7.36 1.48 -2.71
N CYS A 39 8.35 0.59 -2.65
CA CYS A 39 9.69 0.96 -2.22
C CYS A 39 10.31 2.03 -3.13
N ALA A 40 9.95 2.02 -4.40
CA ALA A 40 10.48 2.97 -5.38
C ALA A 40 9.63 4.24 -5.48
N SER A 41 8.51 4.32 -4.77
CA SER A 41 7.62 5.47 -4.85
C SER A 41 8.20 6.67 -4.12
N ASN A 42 8.03 7.87 -4.70
CA ASN A 42 8.47 9.13 -4.10
C ASN A 42 7.32 9.90 -3.45
N GLU A 43 6.14 9.29 -3.38
CA GLU A 43 4.95 10.01 -2.93
C GLU A 43 4.68 9.91 -1.43
N PHE A 44 5.47 9.13 -0.72
CA PHE A 44 5.34 9.03 0.72
C PHE A 44 5.95 10.24 1.43
N PRO A 45 5.46 10.58 2.62
CA PRO A 45 6.12 11.61 3.45
C PRO A 45 7.58 11.28 3.69
N ASP A 46 8.41 12.31 3.87
CA ASP A 46 9.84 12.13 4.03
C ASP A 46 10.22 11.20 5.17
N GLU A 47 9.52 11.28 6.29
CA GLU A 47 9.77 10.39 7.44
C GLU A 47 9.59 8.93 7.06
N LEU A 48 8.51 8.65 6.37
CA LEU A 48 8.21 7.28 5.95
C LEU A 48 9.21 6.81 4.89
N LYS A 49 9.56 7.68 3.94
CA LYS A 49 10.57 7.36 2.94
C LYS A 49 11.91 7.00 3.58
N SER A 50 12.33 7.78 4.57
CA SER A 50 13.56 7.51 5.31
C SER A 50 13.50 6.18 6.02
N SER A 51 12.38 5.88 6.66
CA SER A 51 12.20 4.62 7.36
C SER A 51 12.26 3.44 6.40
N ILE A 52 11.61 3.56 5.24
CA ILE A 52 11.65 2.53 4.20
C ILE A 52 13.06 2.31 3.72
N PHE A 53 13.80 3.39 3.48
CA PHE A 53 15.16 3.31 3.01
C PHE A 53 16.10 2.65 4.01
N GLN A 54 15.95 2.98 5.30
CA GLN A 54 16.83 2.48 6.34
C GLN A 54 16.49 1.07 6.82
N ASN A 55 15.22 0.75 6.91
CA ASN A 55 14.75 -0.48 7.57
C ASN A 55 13.98 -1.44 6.67
N GLY A 56 13.64 -1.01 5.46
CA GLY A 56 12.77 -1.76 4.58
C GLY A 56 11.31 -1.41 4.78
N ILE A 57 10.51 -1.67 3.76
CA ILE A 57 9.12 -1.22 3.75
C ILE A 57 8.27 -1.94 4.81
N ARG A 58 8.52 -3.21 5.04
CA ARG A 58 7.74 -3.97 6.01
C ARG A 58 7.95 -3.45 7.43
N LYS A 59 9.20 -3.18 7.78
CA LYS A 59 9.52 -2.61 9.10
C LYS A 59 8.98 -1.20 9.25
N ALA A 60 9.04 -0.41 8.19
CA ALA A 60 8.51 0.94 8.21
C ALA A 60 7.03 0.93 8.53
N PHE A 61 6.27 0.02 7.92
CA PHE A 61 4.84 -0.06 8.16
C PHE A 61 4.47 -0.76 9.46
N GLU A 62 5.39 -1.53 10.07
CA GLU A 62 5.15 -2.05 11.42
C GLU A 62 4.87 -0.92 12.41
N LYS A 63 5.58 0.21 12.25
CA LYS A 63 5.37 1.37 13.10
C LYS A 63 4.01 2.02 12.89
N GLU A 64 3.38 1.74 11.76
CA GLU A 64 2.04 2.22 11.41
C GLU A 64 0.98 1.16 11.66
N ASN A 65 1.26 0.20 12.54
CA ASN A 65 0.37 -0.92 12.87
C ASN A 65 0.06 -1.80 11.65
N ASN A 66 1.01 -1.89 10.71
CA ASN A 66 0.85 -2.63 9.45
C ASN A 66 -0.35 -2.16 8.64
N LYS A 67 -0.64 -0.86 8.70
CA LYS A 67 -1.76 -0.28 7.94
C LYS A 67 -1.27 0.70 6.90
N MET A 68 -1.96 0.72 5.78
CA MET A 68 -1.72 1.66 4.70
C MET A 68 -3.08 2.20 4.25
N PHE A 69 -3.25 3.53 4.28
CA PHE A 69 -4.51 4.17 3.92
C PHE A 69 -5.71 3.58 4.67
N GLY A 70 -5.50 3.22 5.94
CA GLY A 70 -6.57 2.65 6.75
C GLY A 70 -6.81 1.17 6.55
N MET A 71 -6.02 0.50 5.72
CA MET A 71 -6.18 -0.91 5.43
C MET A 71 -5.02 -1.72 6.00
N LYS A 72 -5.34 -2.85 6.62
CA LYS A 72 -4.30 -3.76 7.12
C LYS A 72 -3.61 -4.43 5.95
N ILE A 73 -2.28 -4.44 5.98
CA ILE A 73 -1.46 -4.94 4.88
C ILE A 73 -1.20 -6.44 5.00
N SER A 74 -1.39 -7.17 3.90
CA SER A 74 -0.92 -8.53 3.75
C SER A 74 0.12 -8.56 2.64
N TRP A 75 1.34 -8.95 3.00
CA TRP A 75 2.46 -9.02 2.06
C TRP A 75 2.49 -10.37 1.34
N ASP A 76 3.19 -10.42 0.22
CA ASP A 76 3.40 -11.66 -0.56
C ASP A 76 2.10 -12.34 -1.01
N ALA A 77 1.09 -11.54 -1.31
CA ALA A 77 -0.15 -12.06 -1.87
C ALA A 77 0.05 -12.55 -3.30
N ASN A 78 -0.84 -13.42 -3.74
CA ASN A 78 -0.80 -13.93 -5.12
C ASN A 78 -1.32 -12.91 -6.11
N ALA A 79 -2.19 -12.02 -5.67
CA ALA A 79 -2.76 -10.98 -6.52
C ALA A 79 -3.11 -9.77 -5.66
N PHE A 80 -3.02 -8.59 -6.29
CA PHE A 80 -3.42 -7.34 -5.64
C PHE A 80 -4.94 -7.30 -5.47
N LYS A 81 -5.38 -6.97 -4.26
CA LYS A 81 -6.80 -6.72 -4.02
C LYS A 81 -7.01 -5.98 -2.72
N VAL A 82 -8.20 -5.43 -2.53
CA VAL A 82 -8.65 -4.86 -1.26
C VAL A 82 -9.96 -5.54 -0.85
N GLU A 83 -10.18 -5.64 0.45
CA GLU A 83 -11.44 -6.20 0.97
C GLU A 83 -11.86 -5.59 2.31
#